data_6637cea0582d6cd893f9572ec8a38aa7
#
_entry.id   6637cea0582d6cd893f9572ec8a38aa7
#
_cell.length_a   1.000
_cell.length_b   1.000
_cell.length_c   1.000
_cell.angle_alpha   90.00
_cell.angle_beta   90.00
_cell.angle_gamma   90.00
#
_symmetry.space_group_name_H-M   'P 1'
#
loop_
_entity.id
_entity.type
_entity.pdbx_description
1 polymer ?
#
loop_
_entity_poly.entity_id
_entity_poly.type
_entity_poly.pdbx_seq_one_letter_code
_entity_poly.pdbx_strand_id
1 'polypeptide(L)'
;MSHIGGHITLFFTVEKEGRLLRNQGSRGVGINIQHGVKVELSVKDFTGDVKDSSIKIYNYQDQQMMNSDSFYRELIDDLVFARLLDESPSFDISISLELPTSQGFAMSAAGLIAVALACRQYSNRGTKDQYFRICHRIERQNGSGLGDVLGIYAGGVEIRLQPGAPGASGRSLGFKCNQPIVLVWQPEESRHTSKYIDDKIWQAKISRAGHNALNAVKIGPWDHSRWDDILDQSSKFCQESELASEPERHDFLDKVMSIVRSVKLQSHVRIRLCMLGTSCVLLPRKLDRMLSTEELSLLESQFIEQGLAAKITGIDYQD
;
A
#
# COMPACT_ATOMS: atom_id res chain seq x y z
N MET A 1 4.35 -16.74 -12.30
CA MET A 1 4.28 -16.23 -10.91
C MET A 1 4.59 -14.73 -10.92
N SER A 2 3.81 -13.92 -10.24
CA SER A 2 4.03 -12.48 -10.05
C SER A 2 3.98 -12.18 -8.55
N HIS A 3 4.83 -11.27 -8.08
CA HIS A 3 4.83 -10.77 -6.71
C HIS A 3 4.93 -9.26 -6.72
N ILE A 4 4.06 -8.58 -5.97
CA ILE A 4 4.03 -7.14 -5.83
C ILE A 4 3.99 -6.81 -4.34
N GLY A 5 4.96 -6.04 -3.89
CA GLY A 5 5.02 -5.54 -2.53
C GLY A 5 3.87 -4.61 -2.19
N GLY A 6 3.55 -4.51 -0.91
CA GLY A 6 2.56 -3.55 -0.42
C GLY A 6 3.08 -2.12 -0.41
N HIS A 7 2.23 -1.21 0.04
CA HIS A 7 2.57 0.21 0.15
C HIS A 7 1.99 0.80 1.44
N ILE A 8 2.74 1.67 2.08
CA ILE A 8 2.34 2.40 3.29
C ILE A 8 2.36 3.88 2.98
N THR A 9 1.23 4.54 3.08
CA THR A 9 1.16 6.00 2.99
C THR A 9 1.49 6.64 4.34
N LEU A 10 2.45 7.56 4.38
CA LEU A 10 2.88 8.29 5.57
C LEU A 10 2.13 9.61 5.75
N PHE A 11 1.86 10.32 4.67
CA PHE A 11 0.96 11.48 4.61
C PHE A 11 0.44 11.68 3.18
N PHE A 12 -0.75 12.29 3.06
CA PHE A 12 -1.42 12.40 1.77
C PHE A 12 -2.45 13.52 1.71
N THR A 13 -2.86 13.85 0.47
CA THR A 13 -4.02 14.69 0.15
C THR A 13 -5.12 13.85 -0.48
N VAL A 14 -6.35 14.33 -0.45
CA VAL A 14 -7.48 13.72 -1.16
C VAL A 14 -7.81 14.60 -2.37
N GLU A 15 -7.56 14.08 -3.58
CA GLU A 15 -7.74 14.81 -4.84
C GLU A 15 -8.79 14.11 -5.72
N LYS A 16 -10.08 14.39 -5.46
CA LYS A 16 -11.23 13.76 -6.14
C LYS A 16 -11.94 14.66 -7.16
N GLU A 17 -11.56 15.92 -7.30
CA GLU A 17 -12.29 16.93 -8.09
C GLU A 17 -12.21 16.74 -9.61
N GLY A 18 -11.36 15.87 -10.11
CA GLY A 18 -11.24 15.57 -11.53
C GLY A 18 -12.46 14.80 -12.08
N ARG A 19 -13.03 15.25 -13.23
CA ARG A 19 -14.13 14.52 -13.92
C ARG A 19 -13.73 13.11 -14.37
N LEU A 20 -12.45 12.90 -14.68
CA LEU A 20 -11.94 11.62 -15.16
C LEU A 20 -11.22 10.91 -14.01
N LEU A 21 -11.57 9.66 -13.74
CA LEU A 21 -10.95 8.84 -12.71
C LEU A 21 -9.42 8.80 -12.82
N ARG A 22 -8.89 8.77 -14.05
CA ARG A 22 -7.44 8.78 -14.30
C ARG A 22 -6.70 10.02 -13.76
N ASN A 23 -7.42 11.11 -13.45
CA ASN A 23 -6.86 12.35 -12.91
C ASN A 23 -7.08 12.49 -11.40
N GLN A 24 -7.91 11.62 -10.81
CA GLN A 24 -8.15 11.57 -9.37
C GLN A 24 -7.03 10.78 -8.68
N GLY A 25 -6.81 11.06 -7.39
CA GLY A 25 -5.82 10.33 -6.63
C GLY A 25 -5.41 11.05 -5.36
N SER A 26 -4.15 10.92 -5.01
CA SER A 26 -3.54 11.63 -3.89
C SER A 26 -2.14 12.13 -4.23
N ARG A 27 -1.73 13.23 -3.62
CA ARG A 27 -0.33 13.62 -3.46
C ARG A 27 0.13 13.21 -2.08
N GLY A 28 1.43 13.05 -1.86
CA GLY A 28 1.93 12.66 -0.56
C GLY A 28 3.23 11.87 -0.63
N VAL A 29 3.54 11.20 0.45
CA VAL A 29 4.74 10.36 0.59
C VAL A 29 4.36 9.02 1.17
N GLY A 30 5.01 7.96 0.71
CA GLY A 30 4.83 6.61 1.18
C GLY A 30 6.09 5.76 1.05
N ILE A 31 5.96 4.51 1.44
CA ILE A 31 7.03 3.52 1.43
C ILE A 31 6.49 2.23 0.83
N ASN A 32 7.18 1.70 -0.16
CA ASN A 32 6.90 0.37 -0.67
C ASN A 32 7.56 -0.67 0.23
N ILE A 33 6.91 -1.79 0.46
CA ILE A 33 7.36 -2.85 1.36
C ILE A 33 7.45 -4.19 0.63
N GLN A 34 8.36 -5.06 1.06
CA GLN A 34 8.59 -6.35 0.41
C GLN A 34 7.41 -7.31 0.50
N HIS A 35 6.76 -7.39 1.67
CA HIS A 35 5.56 -8.23 1.80
C HIS A 35 4.38 -7.60 1.09
N GLY A 36 3.63 -8.39 0.34
CA GLY A 36 2.54 -7.90 -0.47
C GLY A 36 1.59 -8.99 -0.96
N VAL A 37 1.50 -9.18 -2.27
CA VAL A 37 0.60 -10.16 -2.88
C VAL A 37 1.36 -11.00 -3.91
N LYS A 38 1.23 -12.33 -3.76
CA LYS A 38 1.73 -13.33 -4.71
C LYS A 38 0.59 -13.83 -5.58
N VAL A 39 0.86 -13.97 -6.87
CA VAL A 39 -0.10 -14.50 -7.85
C VAL A 39 0.53 -15.61 -8.66
N GLU A 40 -0.16 -16.73 -8.72
CA GLU A 40 0.09 -17.81 -9.64
C GLU A 40 -1.03 -17.85 -10.68
N LEU A 41 -0.67 -17.84 -11.96
CA LEU A 41 -1.60 -17.91 -13.07
C LEU A 41 -1.18 -19.06 -13.98
N SER A 42 -2.11 -19.96 -14.25
CA SER A 42 -1.95 -21.07 -15.19
C SER A 42 -3.17 -21.19 -16.11
N VAL A 43 -2.96 -21.72 -17.31
CA VAL A 43 -4.08 -22.00 -18.21
C VAL A 43 -4.86 -23.18 -17.66
N LYS A 44 -6.19 -22.99 -17.51
CA LYS A 44 -7.14 -24.03 -17.10
C LYS A 44 -7.68 -24.79 -18.29
N ASP A 45 -8.13 -24.05 -19.32
CA ASP A 45 -8.64 -24.61 -20.58
C ASP A 45 -8.29 -23.66 -21.73
N PHE A 46 -7.57 -24.17 -22.74
CA PHE A 46 -7.15 -23.39 -23.90
C PHE A 46 -8.29 -22.91 -24.79
N THR A 47 -9.43 -23.59 -24.76
CA THR A 47 -10.63 -23.27 -25.55
C THR A 47 -11.72 -22.61 -24.68
N GLY A 48 -11.51 -22.55 -23.37
CA GLY A 48 -12.46 -21.98 -22.41
C GLY A 48 -12.56 -20.46 -22.50
N ASP A 49 -13.71 -19.90 -22.14
CA ASP A 49 -13.89 -18.46 -22.02
C ASP A 49 -13.10 -17.93 -20.80
N VAL A 50 -12.44 -16.81 -20.95
CA VAL A 50 -11.70 -16.16 -19.87
C VAL A 50 -12.58 -15.85 -18.66
N LYS A 51 -13.88 -15.62 -18.86
CA LYS A 51 -14.89 -15.42 -17.80
C LYS A 51 -15.08 -16.64 -16.90
N ASP A 52 -14.79 -17.84 -17.44
CA ASP A 52 -14.85 -19.11 -16.69
C ASP A 52 -13.57 -19.38 -15.88
N SER A 53 -12.68 -18.41 -15.81
CA SER A 53 -11.47 -18.49 -14.98
C SER A 53 -11.81 -18.67 -13.50
N SER A 54 -11.08 -19.56 -12.85
CA SER A 54 -11.16 -19.79 -11.41
C SER A 54 -10.24 -18.82 -10.69
N ILE A 55 -10.78 -18.05 -9.74
CA ILE A 55 -10.00 -17.11 -8.93
C ILE A 55 -10.14 -17.51 -7.46
N LYS A 56 -9.02 -17.88 -6.85
CA LYS A 56 -8.96 -18.22 -5.43
C LYS A 56 -8.07 -17.22 -4.71
N ILE A 57 -8.56 -16.69 -3.59
CA ILE A 57 -7.86 -15.68 -2.80
C ILE A 57 -7.62 -16.24 -1.41
N TYR A 58 -6.41 -16.16 -0.93
CA TYR A 58 -6.00 -16.59 0.40
C TYR A 58 -5.53 -15.37 1.21
N ASN A 59 -6.00 -15.26 2.45
CA ASN A 59 -5.55 -14.23 3.37
C ASN A 59 -4.14 -14.56 3.91
N TYR A 60 -3.57 -13.65 4.71
CA TYR A 60 -2.23 -13.80 5.31
C TYR A 60 -2.11 -14.98 6.32
N GLN A 61 -3.20 -15.67 6.62
CA GLN A 61 -3.27 -16.88 7.44
C GLN A 61 -3.55 -18.14 6.60
N ASP A 62 -3.36 -18.04 5.27
CA ASP A 62 -3.63 -19.11 4.30
C ASP A 62 -5.09 -19.61 4.27
N GLN A 63 -6.04 -18.81 4.74
CA GLN A 63 -7.47 -19.12 4.69
C GLN A 63 -8.08 -18.56 3.41
N GLN A 64 -8.88 -19.39 2.72
CA GLN A 64 -9.55 -18.96 1.50
C GLN A 64 -10.64 -17.92 1.81
N MET A 65 -10.58 -16.79 1.13
CA MET A 65 -11.56 -15.71 1.21
C MET A 65 -12.71 -15.97 0.21
N MET A 66 -13.91 -16.18 0.72
CA MET A 66 -15.08 -16.41 -0.12
C MET A 66 -15.66 -15.10 -0.65
N ASN A 67 -16.23 -15.14 -1.88
CA ASN A 67 -16.93 -14.01 -2.51
C ASN A 67 -16.11 -12.70 -2.64
N SER A 68 -14.79 -12.82 -2.77
CA SER A 68 -13.87 -11.67 -2.84
C SER A 68 -13.26 -11.46 -4.23
N ASP A 69 -13.72 -12.20 -5.24
CA ASP A 69 -13.12 -12.25 -6.58
C ASP A 69 -13.63 -11.19 -7.57
N SER A 70 -14.75 -10.51 -7.25
CA SER A 70 -15.38 -9.52 -8.15
C SER A 70 -14.42 -8.43 -8.63
N PHE A 71 -13.55 -7.96 -7.74
CA PHE A 71 -12.53 -6.96 -8.01
C PHE A 71 -11.49 -7.39 -9.07
N TYR A 72 -11.12 -8.68 -9.06
CA TYR A 72 -10.20 -9.25 -10.04
C TYR A 72 -10.90 -9.66 -11.33
N ARG A 73 -12.19 -10.01 -11.28
CA ARG A 73 -12.98 -10.24 -12.49
C ARG A 73 -13.14 -8.95 -13.29
N GLU A 74 -13.45 -7.84 -12.63
CA GLU A 74 -13.46 -6.51 -13.25
C GLU A 74 -12.14 -6.21 -13.96
N LEU A 75 -11.00 -6.54 -13.33
CA LEU A 75 -9.68 -6.38 -13.95
C LEU A 75 -9.53 -7.23 -15.22
N ILE A 76 -9.93 -8.50 -15.19
CA ILE A 76 -9.84 -9.38 -16.36
C ILE A 76 -10.71 -8.86 -17.50
N ASP A 77 -11.96 -8.46 -17.22
CA ASP A 77 -12.88 -7.88 -18.21
C ASP A 77 -12.28 -6.60 -18.84
N ASP A 78 -11.68 -5.74 -18.03
CA ASP A 78 -11.01 -4.53 -18.49
C ASP A 78 -9.76 -4.81 -19.35
N LEU A 79 -9.00 -5.85 -19.03
CA LEU A 79 -7.84 -6.28 -19.83
C LEU A 79 -8.28 -6.83 -21.19
N VAL A 80 -9.37 -7.59 -21.24
CA VAL A 80 -9.98 -8.09 -22.49
C VAL A 80 -10.51 -6.93 -23.32
N PHE A 81 -11.28 -6.03 -22.70
CA PHE A 81 -11.81 -4.85 -23.38
C PHE A 81 -10.69 -3.97 -23.98
N ALA A 82 -9.57 -3.84 -23.27
CA ALA A 82 -8.39 -3.12 -23.74
C ALA A 82 -7.55 -3.91 -24.76
N ARG A 83 -7.93 -5.13 -25.11
CA ARG A 83 -7.20 -6.06 -26.00
C ARG A 83 -5.78 -6.38 -25.49
N LEU A 84 -5.58 -6.33 -24.19
CA LEU A 84 -4.35 -6.74 -23.52
C LEU A 84 -4.38 -8.21 -23.12
N LEU A 85 -5.58 -8.81 -23.09
CA LEU A 85 -5.83 -10.24 -22.90
C LEU A 85 -6.87 -10.68 -23.94
N ASP A 86 -6.84 -11.94 -24.36
CA ASP A 86 -7.85 -12.52 -25.25
C ASP A 86 -9.04 -13.05 -24.45
N GLU A 87 -10.17 -13.28 -25.12
CA GLU A 87 -11.37 -13.91 -24.56
C GLU A 87 -11.17 -15.39 -24.21
N SER A 88 -10.10 -16.00 -24.75
CA SER A 88 -9.62 -17.35 -24.44
C SER A 88 -8.11 -17.30 -24.21
N PRO A 89 -7.54 -18.15 -23.36
CA PRO A 89 -8.12 -19.26 -22.61
C PRO A 89 -8.74 -18.84 -21.28
N SER A 90 -9.38 -19.78 -20.57
CA SER A 90 -9.68 -19.63 -19.15
C SER A 90 -8.46 -19.97 -18.29
N PHE A 91 -8.38 -19.39 -17.08
CA PHE A 91 -7.25 -19.51 -16.18
C PHE A 91 -7.65 -20.06 -14.80
N ASP A 92 -6.70 -20.72 -14.16
CA ASP A 92 -6.67 -20.88 -12.71
C ASP A 92 -5.72 -19.80 -12.12
N ILE A 93 -6.27 -18.93 -11.28
CA ILE A 93 -5.56 -17.81 -10.65
C ILE A 93 -5.62 -17.99 -9.13
N SER A 94 -4.44 -18.15 -8.50
CA SER A 94 -4.28 -18.20 -7.05
C SER A 94 -3.62 -16.91 -6.57
N ILE A 95 -4.25 -16.24 -5.61
CA ILE A 95 -3.84 -14.95 -5.06
C ILE A 95 -3.60 -15.12 -3.57
N SER A 96 -2.38 -14.93 -3.10
CA SER A 96 -2.01 -15.05 -1.69
C SER A 96 -1.59 -13.69 -1.13
N LEU A 97 -2.32 -13.21 -0.13
CA LEU A 97 -2.03 -11.97 0.58
C LEU A 97 -1.05 -12.27 1.72
N GLU A 98 0.09 -11.59 1.77
CA GLU A 98 1.08 -11.76 2.84
C GLU A 98 0.81 -10.87 4.06
N LEU A 99 -0.12 -9.92 3.95
CA LEU A 99 -0.52 -8.98 5.00
C LEU A 99 -2.05 -8.85 5.03
N PRO A 100 -2.64 -8.41 6.17
CA PRO A 100 -4.08 -8.23 6.27
C PRO A 100 -4.58 -7.09 5.39
N THR A 101 -5.81 -7.23 4.88
CA THR A 101 -6.54 -6.15 4.23
C THR A 101 -7.00 -5.09 5.26
N SER A 102 -7.35 -3.90 4.78
CA SER A 102 -7.93 -2.80 5.59
C SER A 102 -7.05 -2.29 6.74
N GLN A 103 -5.75 -2.60 6.72
CA GLN A 103 -4.75 -2.13 7.69
C GLN A 103 -3.79 -1.07 7.11
N GLY A 104 -4.07 -0.53 5.93
CA GLY A 104 -3.22 0.51 5.32
C GLY A 104 -1.93 -0.01 4.67
N PHE A 105 -1.90 -1.30 4.28
CA PHE A 105 -0.76 -1.94 3.60
C PHE A 105 -0.95 -2.06 2.09
N ALA A 106 -2.02 -1.46 1.53
CA ALA A 106 -2.35 -1.40 0.11
C ALA A 106 -2.50 -2.77 -0.59
N MET A 107 -3.04 -3.77 0.13
CA MET A 107 -3.19 -5.13 -0.42
C MET A 107 -4.11 -5.18 -1.66
N SER A 108 -5.11 -4.31 -1.78
CA SER A 108 -5.96 -4.22 -2.97
C SER A 108 -5.18 -3.77 -4.21
N ALA A 109 -4.40 -2.69 -4.10
CA ALA A 109 -3.56 -2.19 -5.18
C ALA A 109 -2.51 -3.21 -5.59
N ALA A 110 -1.79 -3.79 -4.61
CA ALA A 110 -0.78 -4.80 -4.85
C ALA A 110 -1.37 -6.04 -5.55
N GLY A 111 -2.56 -6.49 -5.12
CA GLY A 111 -3.26 -7.62 -5.72
C GLY A 111 -3.67 -7.36 -7.17
N LEU A 112 -4.30 -6.20 -7.46
CA LEU A 112 -4.64 -5.81 -8.83
C LEU A 112 -3.40 -5.79 -9.73
N ILE A 113 -2.32 -5.15 -9.28
CA ILE A 113 -1.08 -5.03 -10.05
C ILE A 113 -0.46 -6.42 -10.27
N ALA A 114 -0.44 -7.28 -9.24
CA ALA A 114 0.13 -8.62 -9.34
C ALA A 114 -0.62 -9.48 -10.37
N VAL A 115 -1.98 -9.48 -10.36
CA VAL A 115 -2.80 -10.18 -11.36
C VAL A 115 -2.60 -9.56 -12.75
N ALA A 116 -2.63 -8.23 -12.86
CA ALA A 116 -2.44 -7.53 -14.13
C ALA A 116 -1.08 -7.87 -14.77
N LEU A 117 0.00 -7.89 -13.98
CA LEU A 117 1.33 -8.24 -14.49
C LEU A 117 1.49 -9.72 -14.77
N ALA A 118 0.80 -10.62 -14.06
CA ALA A 118 0.72 -12.04 -14.42
C ALA A 118 0.03 -12.23 -15.80
N CYS A 119 -1.09 -11.54 -16.03
CA CYS A 119 -1.75 -11.51 -17.34
C CYS A 119 -0.84 -10.93 -18.43
N ARG A 120 -0.08 -9.86 -18.13
CA ARG A 120 0.90 -9.29 -19.07
C ARG A 120 2.01 -10.27 -19.41
N GLN A 121 2.56 -11.00 -18.44
CA GLN A 121 3.57 -12.03 -18.68
C GLN A 121 3.04 -13.15 -19.60
N TYR A 122 1.77 -13.52 -19.41
CA TYR A 122 1.12 -14.53 -20.27
C TYR A 122 0.88 -14.00 -21.69
N SER A 123 0.22 -12.85 -21.84
CA SER A 123 -0.19 -12.32 -23.14
C SER A 123 0.96 -11.71 -23.94
N ASN A 124 2.02 -11.28 -23.26
CA ASN A 124 3.16 -10.52 -23.82
C ASN A 124 2.71 -9.26 -24.62
N ARG A 125 1.61 -8.61 -24.20
CA ARG A 125 1.03 -7.43 -24.87
C ARG A 125 1.11 -6.21 -23.98
N GLY A 126 1.13 -5.05 -24.61
CA GLY A 126 1.04 -3.76 -23.95
C GLY A 126 2.25 -3.36 -23.11
N THR A 127 2.18 -2.16 -22.55
CA THR A 127 3.22 -1.58 -21.68
C THR A 127 2.84 -1.70 -20.21
N LYS A 128 3.82 -1.68 -19.30
CA LYS A 128 3.60 -1.64 -17.84
C LYS A 128 2.57 -0.53 -17.48
N ASP A 129 2.70 0.64 -18.08
CA ASP A 129 1.81 1.79 -17.82
C ASP A 129 0.34 1.53 -18.15
N GLN A 130 0.05 0.75 -19.22
CA GLN A 130 -1.34 0.43 -19.58
C GLN A 130 -2.00 -0.41 -18.49
N TYR A 131 -1.30 -1.40 -17.95
CA TYR A 131 -1.80 -2.24 -16.86
C TYR A 131 -1.97 -1.44 -15.58
N PHE A 132 -1.00 -0.62 -15.20
CA PHE A 132 -1.12 0.23 -14.01
C PHE A 132 -2.26 1.25 -14.12
N ARG A 133 -2.53 1.80 -15.30
CA ARG A 133 -3.67 2.69 -15.53
C ARG A 133 -5.02 2.00 -15.33
N ILE A 134 -5.14 0.74 -15.75
CA ILE A 134 -6.34 -0.07 -15.52
C ILE A 134 -6.51 -0.33 -14.02
N CYS A 135 -5.47 -0.78 -13.33
CA CYS A 135 -5.49 -0.99 -11.88
C CYS A 135 -5.89 0.30 -11.13
N HIS A 136 -5.32 1.44 -11.48
CA HIS A 136 -5.67 2.73 -10.90
C HIS A 136 -7.15 3.07 -11.11
N ARG A 137 -7.70 2.85 -12.33
CA ARG A 137 -9.11 3.09 -12.62
C ARG A 137 -10.01 2.25 -11.73
N ILE A 138 -9.74 0.94 -11.62
CA ILE A 138 -10.52 0.00 -10.81
C ILE A 138 -10.50 0.42 -9.33
N GLU A 139 -9.34 0.76 -8.77
CA GLU A 139 -9.26 1.27 -7.40
C GLU A 139 -10.10 2.52 -7.19
N ARG A 140 -10.08 3.45 -8.17
CA ARG A 140 -10.89 4.66 -8.09
C ARG A 140 -12.38 4.40 -8.21
N GLN A 141 -12.81 3.46 -9.07
CA GLN A 141 -14.21 3.06 -9.22
C GLN A 141 -14.77 2.44 -7.95
N ASN A 142 -13.98 1.57 -7.33
CA ASN A 142 -14.38 0.84 -6.12
C ASN A 142 -14.12 1.62 -4.82
N GLY A 143 -13.50 2.81 -4.87
CA GLY A 143 -13.17 3.60 -3.69
C GLY A 143 -12.16 2.93 -2.73
N SER A 144 -11.42 1.93 -3.20
CA SER A 144 -10.50 1.13 -2.38
C SER A 144 -9.15 1.81 -2.11
N GLY A 145 -8.70 2.70 -2.99
CA GLY A 145 -7.44 3.43 -2.86
C GLY A 145 -7.44 4.76 -3.59
N LEU A 146 -6.53 5.66 -3.23
CA LEU A 146 -6.34 6.97 -3.87
C LEU A 146 -5.01 7.08 -4.61
N GLY A 147 -3.94 6.58 -4.03
CA GLY A 147 -2.60 6.81 -4.53
C GLY A 147 -1.67 5.61 -4.48
N ASP A 148 -2.15 4.47 -3.98
CA ASP A 148 -1.31 3.31 -3.74
C ASP A 148 -0.74 2.72 -5.05
N VAL A 149 -1.55 2.66 -6.11
CA VAL A 149 -1.07 2.23 -7.44
C VAL A 149 0.05 3.14 -7.96
N LEU A 150 -0.05 4.47 -7.77
CA LEU A 150 1.01 5.41 -8.17
C LEU A 150 2.23 5.30 -7.25
N GLY A 151 2.04 5.03 -5.95
CA GLY A 151 3.11 4.79 -4.99
C GLY A 151 3.89 3.52 -5.30
N ILE A 152 3.20 2.41 -5.56
CA ILE A 152 3.82 1.14 -5.98
C ILE A 152 4.58 1.30 -7.29
N TYR A 153 4.03 2.06 -8.25
CA TYR A 153 4.68 2.35 -9.51
C TYR A 153 6.02 3.07 -9.35
N ALA A 154 6.13 4.00 -8.38
CA ALA A 154 7.34 4.75 -8.08
C ALA A 154 8.44 3.91 -7.43
N GLY A 155 8.06 2.96 -6.55
CA GLY A 155 8.99 2.11 -5.80
C GLY A 155 9.71 2.82 -4.66
N GLY A 156 10.28 2.06 -3.73
CA GLY A 156 11.12 2.55 -2.64
C GLY A 156 10.41 3.49 -1.66
N VAL A 157 11.11 4.53 -1.24
CA VAL A 157 10.52 5.67 -0.52
C VAL A 157 10.06 6.68 -1.56
N GLU A 158 8.75 6.83 -1.70
CA GLU A 158 8.15 7.55 -2.81
C GLU A 158 7.54 8.90 -2.43
N ILE A 159 7.51 9.82 -3.42
CA ILE A 159 6.74 11.06 -3.37
C ILE A 159 5.82 11.13 -4.58
N ARG A 160 4.53 11.36 -4.33
CA ARG A 160 3.51 11.63 -5.35
C ARG A 160 3.30 13.13 -5.48
N LEU A 161 3.82 13.69 -6.55
CA LEU A 161 3.82 15.14 -6.84
C LEU A 161 2.53 15.61 -7.53
N GLN A 162 1.95 14.74 -8.37
CA GLN A 162 0.67 14.98 -9.05
C GLN A 162 -0.23 13.75 -8.90
N PRO A 163 -1.52 13.94 -8.60
CA PRO A 163 -2.48 12.85 -8.51
C PRO A 163 -2.77 12.26 -9.88
N GLY A 164 -3.20 11.01 -9.89
CA GLY A 164 -3.69 10.34 -11.08
C GLY A 164 -2.96 9.06 -11.43
N ALA A 165 -3.33 8.50 -12.58
CA ALA A 165 -2.80 7.22 -13.05
C ALA A 165 -1.35 7.32 -13.52
N PRO A 166 -0.52 6.30 -13.25
CA PRO A 166 0.85 6.19 -13.77
C PRO A 166 0.89 6.27 -15.31
N GLY A 167 1.93 6.92 -15.84
CA GLY A 167 2.08 7.11 -17.29
C GLY A 167 0.98 7.96 -17.95
N ALA A 168 0.20 8.69 -17.14
CA ALA A 168 -0.81 9.66 -17.60
C ALA A 168 -0.66 10.96 -16.81
N SER A 169 -1.63 11.33 -15.94
CA SER A 169 -1.54 12.55 -15.12
C SER A 169 -0.70 12.38 -13.85
N GLY A 170 -0.60 11.16 -13.31
CA GLY A 170 0.15 10.89 -12.09
C GLY A 170 1.65 11.09 -12.28
N ARG A 171 2.29 11.81 -11.32
CA ARG A 171 3.74 12.00 -11.28
C ARG A 171 4.26 11.64 -9.90
N SER A 172 5.22 10.73 -9.85
CA SER A 172 5.87 10.26 -8.64
C SER A 172 7.36 10.05 -8.86
N LEU A 173 8.12 10.08 -7.79
CA LEU A 173 9.54 9.75 -7.74
C LEU A 173 9.75 8.79 -6.57
N GLY A 174 10.72 7.91 -6.66
CA GLY A 174 11.11 7.03 -5.56
C GLY A 174 12.63 6.93 -5.44
N PHE A 175 13.13 6.65 -4.25
CA PHE A 175 14.53 6.31 -4.05
C PHE A 175 14.68 4.96 -3.33
N LYS A 176 15.77 4.26 -3.63
CA LYS A 176 16.09 2.97 -3.01
C LYS A 176 16.43 3.15 -1.53
N CYS A 177 15.90 2.28 -0.69
CA CYS A 177 16.20 2.28 0.73
C CYS A 177 16.14 0.83 1.23
N ASN A 178 17.28 0.26 1.61
CA ASN A 178 17.37 -1.14 2.02
C ASN A 178 17.32 -1.27 3.56
N GLN A 179 16.29 -0.69 4.17
CA GLN A 179 16.13 -0.76 5.62
C GLN A 179 15.11 -1.83 6.01
N PRO A 180 15.44 -2.71 6.98
CA PRO A 180 14.44 -3.55 7.62
C PRO A 180 13.55 -2.68 8.51
N ILE A 181 12.26 -3.00 8.53
CA ILE A 181 11.21 -2.31 9.27
C ILE A 181 10.28 -3.33 9.91
N VAL A 182 9.51 -2.89 10.91
CA VAL A 182 8.51 -3.74 11.55
C VAL A 182 7.13 -3.14 11.33
N LEU A 183 6.22 -3.94 10.77
CA LEU A 183 4.80 -3.62 10.69
C LEU A 183 4.13 -4.14 11.96
N VAL A 184 3.21 -3.34 12.51
CA VAL A 184 2.42 -3.73 13.69
C VAL A 184 0.97 -3.34 13.44
N TRP A 185 0.03 -4.24 13.78
CA TRP A 185 -1.40 -3.97 13.62
C TRP A 185 -2.23 -4.63 14.71
N GLN A 186 -3.44 -4.08 14.91
CA GLN A 186 -4.43 -4.69 15.78
C GLN A 186 -5.10 -5.86 15.04
N PRO A 187 -4.99 -7.11 15.53
CA PRO A 187 -5.73 -8.24 14.95
C PRO A 187 -7.24 -7.99 14.95
N GLU A 188 -7.94 -8.56 13.96
CA GLU A 188 -9.41 -8.57 13.87
C GLU A 188 -10.07 -7.20 13.62
N GLU A 189 -9.34 -6.10 13.66
CA GLU A 189 -9.86 -4.80 13.26
C GLU A 189 -9.77 -4.61 11.75
N SER A 190 -10.88 -4.23 11.13
CA SER A 190 -10.93 -3.81 9.73
C SER A 190 -11.60 -2.45 9.61
N ARG A 191 -10.96 -1.50 8.91
CA ARG A 191 -11.53 -0.18 8.64
C ARG A 191 -11.56 0.09 7.15
N HIS A 192 -12.73 0.46 6.65
CA HIS A 192 -12.87 0.87 5.26
C HIS A 192 -12.31 2.27 5.04
N THR A 193 -11.40 2.40 4.09
CA THR A 193 -10.79 3.67 3.66
C THR A 193 -11.85 4.71 3.29
N SER A 194 -12.99 4.29 2.71
CA SER A 194 -14.11 5.16 2.31
C SER A 194 -14.63 6.04 3.45
N LYS A 195 -14.63 5.57 4.69
CA LYS A 195 -15.07 6.37 5.86
C LYS A 195 -14.37 7.74 5.93
N TYR A 196 -13.10 7.81 5.56
CA TYR A 196 -12.29 9.03 5.66
C TYR A 196 -12.22 9.79 4.34
N ILE A 197 -12.15 9.06 3.22
CA ILE A 197 -11.96 9.67 1.91
C ILE A 197 -13.28 10.11 1.26
N ASP A 198 -14.43 9.72 1.80
CA ASP A 198 -15.77 10.12 1.33
C ASP A 198 -16.43 11.17 2.24
N ASP A 199 -16.00 11.29 3.50
CA ASP A 199 -16.47 12.33 4.41
C ASP A 199 -15.77 13.68 4.15
N LYS A 200 -16.55 14.73 3.88
CA LYS A 200 -16.03 16.05 3.51
C LYS A 200 -15.19 16.72 4.62
N ILE A 201 -15.52 16.47 5.89
CA ILE A 201 -14.79 17.04 7.01
C ILE A 201 -13.42 16.38 7.12
N TRP A 202 -13.37 15.05 7.05
CA TRP A 202 -12.12 14.31 7.02
C TRP A 202 -11.27 14.66 5.79
N GLN A 203 -11.87 14.75 4.60
CA GLN A 203 -11.17 15.18 3.38
C GLN A 203 -10.49 16.53 3.57
N ALA A 204 -11.19 17.51 4.13
CA ALA A 204 -10.64 18.86 4.34
C ALA A 204 -9.47 18.86 5.34
N LYS A 205 -9.59 18.14 6.48
CA LYS A 205 -8.52 18.00 7.49
C LYS A 205 -7.29 17.31 6.89
N ILE A 206 -7.49 16.15 6.27
CA ILE A 206 -6.43 15.35 5.66
C ILE A 206 -5.74 16.14 4.55
N SER A 207 -6.50 16.76 3.63
CA SER A 207 -5.92 17.50 2.52
C SER A 207 -5.13 18.73 2.99
N ARG A 208 -5.61 19.47 3.99
CA ARG A 208 -4.88 20.60 4.58
C ARG A 208 -3.55 20.14 5.19
N ALA A 209 -3.57 19.13 6.06
CA ALA A 209 -2.38 18.57 6.68
C ALA A 209 -1.42 17.99 5.63
N GLY A 210 -1.95 17.27 4.64
CA GLY A 210 -1.18 16.71 3.54
C GLY A 210 -0.50 17.75 2.66
N HIS A 211 -1.17 18.87 2.36
CA HIS A 211 -0.57 19.99 1.63
C HIS A 211 0.57 20.64 2.41
N ASN A 212 0.39 20.85 3.73
CA ASN A 212 1.44 21.39 4.59
C ASN A 212 2.68 20.49 4.57
N ALA A 213 2.49 19.20 4.82
CA ALA A 213 3.57 18.21 4.83
C ALA A 213 4.28 18.12 3.47
N LEU A 214 3.52 18.06 2.37
CA LEU A 214 4.09 17.98 1.02
C LEU A 214 4.88 19.24 0.65
N ASN A 215 4.37 20.43 0.99
CA ASN A 215 5.06 21.70 0.73
C ASN A 215 6.43 21.78 1.41
N ALA A 216 6.59 21.15 2.56
CA ALA A 216 7.86 21.10 3.29
C ALA A 216 8.91 20.20 2.63
N VAL A 217 8.51 19.18 1.85
CA VAL A 217 9.44 18.18 1.31
C VAL A 217 9.56 18.16 -0.22
N LYS A 218 8.64 18.79 -0.97
CA LYS A 218 8.55 18.67 -2.45
C LYS A 218 9.67 19.39 -3.22
N ILE A 219 10.44 20.28 -2.56
CA ILE A 219 11.48 21.09 -3.22
C ILE A 219 12.85 20.47 -2.96
N GLY A 220 13.64 20.33 -4.03
CA GLY A 220 14.99 19.77 -3.99
C GLY A 220 15.04 18.29 -4.40
N PRO A 221 16.21 17.64 -4.25
CA PRO A 221 16.39 16.25 -4.64
C PRO A 221 15.53 15.33 -3.77
N TRP A 222 15.07 14.21 -4.37
CA TRP A 222 14.32 13.18 -3.68
C TRP A 222 15.23 11.96 -3.46
N ASP A 223 15.94 11.95 -2.31
CA ASP A 223 16.92 10.94 -1.93
C ASP A 223 16.98 10.76 -0.41
N HIS A 224 17.95 10.00 0.08
CA HIS A 224 18.15 9.68 1.49
C HIS A 224 18.26 10.89 2.42
N SER A 225 18.68 12.06 1.91
CA SER A 225 18.79 13.29 2.72
C SER A 225 17.42 13.78 3.22
N ARG A 226 16.32 13.32 2.60
CA ARG A 226 14.94 13.67 2.98
C ARG A 226 14.39 12.85 4.16
N TRP A 227 15.11 11.85 4.63
CA TRP A 227 14.59 10.90 5.61
C TRP A 227 14.07 11.57 6.88
N ASP A 228 14.85 12.48 7.48
CA ASP A 228 14.44 13.21 8.68
C ASP A 228 13.19 14.07 8.42
N ASP A 229 13.16 14.79 7.30
CA ASP A 229 12.01 15.61 6.89
C ASP A 229 10.75 14.74 6.73
N ILE A 230 10.85 13.58 6.08
CA ILE A 230 9.75 12.62 5.89
C ILE A 230 9.20 12.18 7.25
N LEU A 231 10.08 11.78 8.17
CA LEU A 231 9.69 11.36 9.51
C LEU A 231 9.00 12.48 10.29
N ASP A 232 9.53 13.70 10.23
CA ASP A 232 8.97 14.84 10.95
C ASP A 232 7.61 15.26 10.35
N GLN A 233 7.51 15.34 9.02
CA GLN A 233 6.26 15.72 8.36
C GLN A 233 5.16 14.67 8.53
N SER A 234 5.50 13.37 8.55
CA SER A 234 4.52 12.32 8.83
C SER A 234 3.94 12.42 10.26
N SER A 235 4.78 12.82 11.23
CA SER A 235 4.32 13.07 12.61
C SER A 235 3.38 14.27 12.69
N LYS A 236 3.77 15.40 12.07
CA LYS A 236 2.93 16.61 12.00
C LYS A 236 1.61 16.34 11.30
N PHE A 237 1.65 15.60 10.18
CA PHE A 237 0.44 15.22 9.46
C PHE A 237 -0.55 14.45 10.34
N CYS A 238 -0.09 13.45 11.10
CA CYS A 238 -0.94 12.68 12.00
C CYS A 238 -1.63 13.56 13.06
N GLN A 239 -0.91 14.58 13.58
CA GLN A 239 -1.44 15.52 14.56
C GLN A 239 -2.44 16.50 13.92
N GLU A 240 -2.06 17.15 12.80
CA GLU A 240 -2.86 18.17 12.12
C GLU A 240 -4.13 17.60 11.47
N SER A 241 -4.08 16.34 11.00
CA SER A 241 -5.24 15.64 10.45
C SER A 241 -6.15 15.04 11.51
N GLU A 242 -5.72 15.00 12.78
CA GLU A 242 -6.40 14.34 13.91
C GLU A 242 -6.57 12.83 13.76
N LEU A 243 -5.96 12.18 12.76
CA LEU A 243 -6.10 10.73 12.53
C LEU A 243 -5.55 9.90 13.70
N ALA A 244 -4.48 10.35 14.35
CA ALA A 244 -3.92 9.68 15.52
C ALA A 244 -4.70 9.95 16.82
N SER A 245 -5.62 10.91 16.82
CA SER A 245 -6.43 11.28 17.99
C SER A 245 -7.73 10.49 18.10
N GLU A 246 -8.07 9.64 17.11
CA GLU A 246 -9.18 8.70 17.25
C GLU A 246 -8.87 7.71 18.38
N PRO A 247 -9.79 7.47 19.33
CA PRO A 247 -9.51 6.72 20.55
C PRO A 247 -8.80 5.39 20.33
N GLU A 248 -9.29 4.57 19.41
CA GLU A 248 -8.71 3.23 19.14
C GLU A 248 -7.30 3.31 18.57
N ARG A 249 -7.00 4.31 17.70
CA ARG A 249 -5.64 4.53 17.18
C ARG A 249 -4.71 5.10 18.23
N HIS A 250 -5.22 5.99 19.07
CA HIS A 250 -4.47 6.56 20.19
C HIS A 250 -4.03 5.46 21.15
N ASP A 251 -4.97 4.64 21.63
CA ASP A 251 -4.71 3.53 22.55
C ASP A 251 -3.74 2.50 21.94
N PHE A 252 -3.92 2.19 20.65
CA PHE A 252 -3.00 1.32 19.90
C PHE A 252 -1.58 1.89 19.85
N LEU A 253 -1.42 3.17 19.48
CA LEU A 253 -0.11 3.82 19.39
C LEU A 253 0.59 3.93 20.74
N ASP A 254 -0.16 4.20 21.82
CA ASP A 254 0.37 4.23 23.18
C ASP A 254 0.85 2.86 23.64
N LYS A 255 0.10 1.79 23.32
CA LYS A 255 0.52 0.42 23.58
C LYS A 255 1.81 0.08 22.83
N VAL A 256 1.88 0.40 21.53
CA VAL A 256 3.08 0.19 20.71
C VAL A 256 4.28 0.96 21.29
N MET A 257 4.10 2.24 21.66
CA MET A 257 5.14 3.05 22.25
C MET A 257 5.64 2.48 23.59
N SER A 258 4.75 1.97 24.43
CA SER A 258 5.08 1.33 25.71
C SER A 258 5.97 0.10 25.48
N ILE A 259 5.63 -0.74 24.52
CA ILE A 259 6.42 -1.94 24.17
C ILE A 259 7.80 -1.54 23.64
N VAL A 260 7.89 -0.56 22.73
CA VAL A 260 9.18 -0.07 22.21
C VAL A 260 10.08 0.50 23.32
N ARG A 261 9.48 1.16 24.33
CA ARG A 261 10.21 1.66 25.51
C ARG A 261 10.70 0.52 26.40
N SER A 262 9.91 -0.53 26.63
CA SER A 262 10.30 -1.67 27.47
C SER A 262 11.53 -2.38 26.94
N VAL A 263 11.68 -2.46 25.61
CA VAL A 263 12.87 -3.04 24.95
C VAL A 263 13.99 -2.02 24.68
N LYS A 264 13.85 -0.77 25.16
CA LYS A 264 14.84 0.31 25.08
C LYS A 264 15.25 0.74 23.65
N LEU A 265 14.36 0.57 22.67
CA LEU A 265 14.59 0.92 21.26
C LEU A 265 13.97 2.26 20.84
N GLN A 266 13.35 3.03 21.75
CA GLN A 266 12.69 4.32 21.45
C GLN A 266 13.61 5.40 20.87
N SER A 267 14.93 5.30 21.09
CA SER A 267 15.91 6.21 20.49
C SER A 267 16.31 5.81 19.07
N HIS A 268 16.01 4.58 18.64
CA HIS A 268 16.45 4.00 17.38
C HIS A 268 15.36 3.91 16.33
N VAL A 269 14.09 3.90 16.76
CA VAL A 269 12.94 3.80 15.84
C VAL A 269 12.01 5.03 15.93
N ARG A 270 11.21 5.19 14.88
CA ARG A 270 10.08 6.09 14.81
C ARG A 270 8.83 5.31 14.46
N ILE A 271 7.81 5.42 15.29
CA ILE A 271 6.50 4.83 15.04
C ILE A 271 5.73 5.77 14.14
N ARG A 272 5.22 5.27 13.02
CA ARG A 272 4.38 6.02 12.08
C ARG A 272 3.11 5.27 11.78
N LEU A 273 1.98 5.96 11.86
CA LEU A 273 0.67 5.39 11.55
C LEU A 273 0.63 4.99 10.07
N CYS A 274 0.18 3.77 9.77
CA CYS A 274 -0.17 3.36 8.43
C CYS A 274 -1.58 3.91 8.14
N MET A 275 -1.66 4.86 7.21
CA MET A 275 -2.86 5.67 7.05
C MET A 275 -4.11 4.83 6.79
N LEU A 276 -5.15 5.18 7.54
CA LEU A 276 -6.52 4.67 7.53
C LEU A 276 -6.73 3.29 8.17
N GLY A 277 -5.66 2.57 8.58
CA GLY A 277 -5.75 1.36 9.40
C GLY A 277 -5.59 1.61 10.91
N THR A 278 -5.75 0.57 11.73
CA THR A 278 -5.28 0.51 13.13
C THR A 278 -3.96 -0.24 13.15
N SER A 279 -2.96 0.37 12.52
CA SER A 279 -1.64 -0.20 12.28
C SER A 279 -0.58 0.88 12.23
N CYS A 280 0.66 0.48 12.45
CA CYS A 280 1.80 1.37 12.33
C CYS A 280 3.03 0.65 11.77
N VAL A 281 4.00 1.43 11.35
CA VAL A 281 5.32 0.97 10.95
C VAL A 281 6.38 1.55 11.88
N LEU A 282 7.31 0.71 12.30
CA LEU A 282 8.52 1.13 13.01
C LEU A 282 9.62 1.35 11.97
N LEU A 283 9.96 2.60 11.74
CA LEU A 283 10.99 3.05 10.82
C LEU A 283 12.28 3.35 11.57
N PRO A 284 13.47 3.12 11.00
CA PRO A 284 14.72 3.54 11.62
C PRO A 284 14.74 5.06 11.79
N ARG A 285 15.24 5.54 12.92
CA ARG A 285 15.39 6.98 13.15
C ARG A 285 16.39 7.61 12.19
N LYS A 286 17.43 6.84 11.84
CA LYS A 286 18.52 7.24 10.95
C LYS A 286 18.82 6.10 9.99
N LEU A 287 19.13 6.41 8.74
CA LEU A 287 19.41 5.41 7.71
C LEU A 287 20.84 4.83 7.79
N ASP A 288 21.72 5.45 8.53
CA ASP A 288 23.10 4.98 8.77
C ASP A 288 23.20 3.87 9.83
N ARG A 289 22.09 3.58 10.54
CA ARG A 289 21.98 2.48 11.51
C ARG A 289 20.81 1.56 11.18
N MET A 290 21.13 0.36 10.76
CA MET A 290 20.16 -0.71 10.64
C MET A 290 19.87 -1.34 12.01
N LEU A 291 18.60 -1.72 12.26
CA LEU A 291 18.27 -2.59 13.38
C LEU A 291 18.86 -3.98 13.13
N SER A 292 19.45 -4.57 14.17
CA SER A 292 19.97 -5.93 14.07
C SER A 292 18.84 -6.96 13.99
N THR A 293 19.15 -8.16 13.54
CA THR A 293 18.17 -9.26 13.49
C THR A 293 17.62 -9.55 14.89
N GLU A 294 18.43 -9.47 15.93
CA GLU A 294 18.04 -9.67 17.32
C GLU A 294 17.08 -8.56 17.80
N GLU A 295 17.37 -7.30 17.47
CA GLU A 295 16.50 -6.15 17.81
C GLU A 295 15.14 -6.27 17.10
N LEU A 296 15.14 -6.68 15.83
CA LEU A 296 13.91 -6.89 15.06
C LEU A 296 13.08 -8.05 15.61
N SER A 297 13.72 -9.20 15.88
CA SER A 297 13.04 -10.38 16.45
C SER A 297 12.51 -10.12 17.86
N LEU A 298 13.23 -9.35 18.66
CA LEU A 298 12.78 -8.92 19.99
C LEU A 298 11.53 -8.04 19.90
N LEU A 299 11.52 -7.07 18.98
CA LEU A 299 10.33 -6.23 18.75
C LEU A 299 9.13 -7.06 18.31
N GLU A 300 9.31 -7.92 17.30
CA GLU A 300 8.24 -8.74 16.76
C GLU A 300 7.66 -9.66 17.84
N SER A 301 8.49 -10.38 18.60
CA SER A 301 8.03 -11.27 19.68
C SER A 301 7.30 -10.51 20.77
N GLN A 302 7.81 -9.35 21.21
CA GLN A 302 7.16 -8.56 22.25
C GLN A 302 5.79 -8.01 21.82
N PHE A 303 5.62 -7.61 20.56
CA PHE A 303 4.31 -7.22 20.05
C PHE A 303 3.32 -8.38 20.07
N ILE A 304 3.75 -9.58 19.62
CA ILE A 304 2.93 -10.79 19.60
C ILE A 304 2.54 -11.23 21.02
N GLU A 305 3.48 -11.23 21.95
CA GLU A 305 3.23 -11.56 23.38
C GLU A 305 2.21 -10.63 24.02
N GLN A 306 2.16 -9.36 23.58
CA GLN A 306 1.18 -8.38 24.06
C GLN A 306 -0.14 -8.38 23.26
N GLY A 307 -0.38 -9.39 22.42
CA GLY A 307 -1.63 -9.54 21.67
C GLY A 307 -1.79 -8.61 20.49
N LEU A 308 -0.69 -8.06 19.97
CA LEU A 308 -0.65 -7.38 18.67
C LEU A 308 -0.13 -8.35 17.61
N ALA A 309 -0.43 -8.07 16.35
CA ALA A 309 0.23 -8.77 15.25
C ALA A 309 1.41 -7.91 14.75
N ALA A 310 2.50 -8.58 14.39
CA ALA A 310 3.68 -7.92 13.88
C ALA A 310 4.32 -8.73 12.75
N LYS A 311 5.06 -8.03 11.87
CA LYS A 311 5.79 -8.64 10.76
C LYS A 311 7.04 -7.83 10.44
N ILE A 312 8.19 -8.49 10.46
CA ILE A 312 9.43 -7.92 9.95
C ILE A 312 9.36 -7.95 8.42
N THR A 313 9.66 -6.81 7.79
CA THR A 313 9.74 -6.66 6.33
C THR A 313 10.86 -5.69 5.97
N GLY A 314 11.10 -5.47 4.69
CA GLY A 314 12.04 -4.47 4.18
C GLY A 314 11.33 -3.42 3.34
N ILE A 315 11.98 -2.27 3.15
CA ILE A 315 11.58 -1.30 2.13
C ILE A 315 11.93 -1.90 0.77
N ASP A 316 10.97 -1.90 -0.15
CA ASP A 316 11.10 -2.51 -1.48
C ASP A 316 11.31 -1.45 -2.56
N TYR A 317 12.20 -1.74 -3.49
CA TYR A 317 12.37 -0.97 -4.70
C TYR A 317 12.44 -1.94 -5.88
N GLN A 318 11.33 -2.03 -6.61
CA GLN A 318 11.28 -2.82 -7.83
C GLN A 318 11.90 -2.03 -8.99
N ASP A 319 12.93 -2.58 -9.61
CA ASP A 319 13.58 -2.03 -10.81
C ASP A 319 12.70 -2.08 -12.04
#